data_9ae314da47f7d1a8e281ae7635a4f676
#
_entry.id   9ae314da47f7d1a8e281ae7635a4f676
#
_cell.length_a   1.000
_cell.length_b   1.000
_cell.length_c   1.000
_cell.angle_alpha   90.00
_cell.angle_beta   90.00
_cell.angle_gamma   90.00
#
_symmetry.space_group_name_H-M   'P 1'
#
loop_
_entity.id
_entity.type
_entity.pdbx_description
1 polymer ?
#
loop_
_entity_poly.entity_id
_entity_poly.type
_entity_poly.pdbx_seq_one_letter_code
_entity_poly.pdbx_strand_id
1 'polypeptide(L)'
;MTKRKSDFTLTKLDDLFTTQEMRDEAKLEKVQNIALEDLQPFENHPFKVADNEEMKQMIESIERIGTISPALARPLDNGKYELISGHRRMAACKAAGLDTMPVIVRDMSDDEAVITMADANLQRETILPSEKAFAYKMKLEALKHQGRTSRQVVGKSESADMVSDTESGRQVQRFIRLTELIPPLLEMVDEKKIAFNIGVELSYLEKSEQTDLLETIESEDCTPSLSQAQRMKKLSQSGELSIDVIFDIMTEEKANQKEKIQFKVDDIRKYFSKNSTPKQMEDIILKLLNEYHRRLERQKKSRDER
;
A
#
# COMPACT_ATOMS: atom_id res chain seq x y z
N MET A 1 -46.75 30.71 -36.30
CA MET A 1 -45.95 29.92 -37.26
C MET A 1 -44.48 30.30 -37.09
N THR A 2 -43.74 29.57 -36.25
CA THR A 2 -42.33 29.85 -35.98
C THR A 2 -41.49 28.82 -36.72
N LYS A 3 -40.72 29.29 -37.71
CA LYS A 3 -39.78 28.46 -38.48
C LYS A 3 -38.65 27.98 -37.59
N ARG A 4 -38.51 26.66 -37.38
CA ARG A 4 -37.30 26.02 -36.87
C ARG A 4 -36.20 26.17 -37.90
N LYS A 5 -35.11 26.89 -37.56
CA LYS A 5 -33.84 26.80 -38.28
C LYS A 5 -33.20 25.46 -37.94
N SER A 6 -33.00 24.62 -38.93
CA SER A 6 -32.15 23.44 -38.86
C SER A 6 -30.71 23.92 -39.01
N ASP A 7 -29.92 23.85 -37.92
CA ASP A 7 -28.46 23.99 -37.99
C ASP A 7 -27.90 22.75 -38.71
N PHE A 8 -27.66 22.89 -39.98
CA PHE A 8 -26.80 21.97 -40.72
C PHE A 8 -25.36 22.37 -40.45
N THR A 9 -24.69 21.67 -39.58
CA THR A 9 -23.22 21.67 -39.47
C THR A 9 -22.69 21.00 -40.74
N LEU A 10 -22.08 21.78 -41.62
CA LEU A 10 -21.33 21.25 -42.76
C LEU A 10 -20.20 20.39 -42.24
N THR A 11 -20.29 19.07 -42.41
CA THR A 11 -19.19 18.14 -42.28
C THR A 11 -18.02 18.65 -43.14
N LYS A 12 -16.82 18.72 -42.57
CA LYS A 12 -15.62 19.13 -43.31
C LYS A 12 -15.48 18.25 -44.54
N LEU A 13 -15.15 18.86 -45.69
CA LEU A 13 -15.01 18.16 -46.98
C LEU A 13 -14.10 16.92 -46.90
N ASP A 14 -13.11 16.96 -46.01
CA ASP A 14 -12.18 15.83 -45.75
C ASP A 14 -12.90 14.56 -45.21
N ASP A 15 -14.01 14.70 -44.45
CA ASP A 15 -14.78 13.56 -43.92
C ASP A 15 -15.56 12.80 -45.02
N LEU A 16 -15.76 13.42 -46.19
CA LEU A 16 -16.48 12.81 -47.33
C LEU A 16 -15.57 11.96 -48.22
N PHE A 17 -14.25 12.15 -48.14
CA PHE A 17 -13.27 11.45 -49.00
C PHE A 17 -12.40 10.41 -48.28
N THR A 18 -12.54 10.28 -46.96
CA THR A 18 -11.86 9.21 -46.23
C THR A 18 -12.66 7.92 -46.30
N THR A 19 -12.01 6.86 -46.77
CA THR A 19 -12.57 5.50 -46.74
C THR A 19 -12.73 5.03 -45.29
N GLN A 20 -13.62 4.05 -45.05
CA GLN A 20 -13.80 3.45 -43.71
C GLN A 20 -12.46 2.91 -43.18
N GLU A 21 -11.65 2.30 -44.04
CA GLU A 21 -10.32 1.80 -43.71
C GLU A 21 -9.35 2.91 -43.22
N MET A 22 -9.34 4.06 -43.91
CA MET A 22 -8.53 5.21 -43.48
C MET A 22 -8.99 5.82 -42.15
N ARG A 23 -10.29 5.75 -41.84
CA ARG A 23 -10.84 6.20 -40.55
C ARG A 23 -10.48 5.21 -39.44
N ASP A 24 -10.47 3.93 -39.74
CA ASP A 24 -10.09 2.90 -38.78
C ASP A 24 -8.56 2.88 -38.55
N GLU A 25 -7.74 3.11 -39.61
CA GLU A 25 -6.30 3.33 -39.49
C GLU A 25 -5.92 4.60 -38.71
N ALA A 26 -6.74 5.68 -38.85
CA ALA A 26 -6.52 6.90 -38.08
C ALA A 26 -6.85 6.73 -36.57
N LYS A 27 -7.68 5.74 -36.24
CA LYS A 27 -8.00 5.37 -34.85
C LYS A 27 -6.99 4.40 -34.24
N LEU A 28 -6.13 3.78 -35.04
CA LEU A 28 -5.08 2.90 -34.52
C LEU A 28 -4.05 3.72 -33.74
N GLU A 29 -3.76 3.27 -32.55
CA GLU A 29 -2.72 3.86 -31.70
C GLU A 29 -1.36 3.76 -32.41
N LYS A 30 -0.76 4.89 -32.73
CA LYS A 30 0.55 4.94 -33.40
C LYS A 30 1.62 5.25 -32.38
N VAL A 31 2.72 4.48 -32.42
CA VAL A 31 3.92 4.79 -31.68
C VAL A 31 4.62 5.99 -32.32
N GLN A 32 4.89 7.02 -31.55
CA GLN A 32 5.58 8.23 -31.96
C GLN A 32 6.83 8.41 -31.12
N ASN A 33 7.93 8.88 -31.74
CA ASN A 33 9.13 9.28 -30.99
C ASN A 33 8.94 10.72 -30.49
N ILE A 34 8.78 10.89 -29.20
CA ILE A 34 8.56 12.18 -28.53
C ILE A 34 9.82 12.59 -27.81
N ALA A 35 10.18 13.90 -27.93
CA ALA A 35 11.30 14.45 -27.20
C ALA A 35 11.11 14.34 -25.68
N LEU A 36 12.16 13.97 -24.96
CA LEU A 36 12.09 13.80 -23.50
C LEU A 36 11.82 15.12 -22.76
N GLU A 37 12.11 16.26 -23.38
CA GLU A 37 11.80 17.61 -22.88
C GLU A 37 10.31 17.98 -22.98
N ASP A 38 9.58 17.33 -23.89
CA ASP A 38 8.13 17.50 -24.07
C ASP A 38 7.33 16.55 -23.19
N LEU A 39 7.97 15.56 -22.55
CA LEU A 39 7.34 14.63 -21.63
C LEU A 39 7.39 15.16 -20.20
N GLN A 40 6.21 15.34 -19.61
CA GLN A 40 6.06 15.71 -18.20
C GLN A 40 5.64 14.49 -17.40
N PRO A 41 6.21 14.27 -16.18
CA PRO A 41 5.74 13.20 -15.32
C PRO A 41 4.30 13.49 -14.89
N PHE A 42 3.54 12.41 -14.62
CA PHE A 42 2.19 12.50 -14.07
C PHE A 42 2.21 13.23 -12.72
N GLU A 43 1.31 14.20 -12.54
CA GLU A 43 1.22 14.96 -11.30
C GLU A 43 0.83 14.05 -10.12
N ASN A 44 1.52 14.19 -8.99
CA ASN A 44 1.31 13.35 -7.79
C ASN A 44 1.45 11.85 -8.03
N HIS A 45 2.36 11.44 -8.92
CA HIS A 45 2.62 10.04 -9.23
C HIS A 45 3.06 9.27 -7.97
N PRO A 46 2.30 8.26 -7.49
CA PRO A 46 2.55 7.62 -6.21
C PRO A 46 3.74 6.66 -6.21
N PHE A 47 4.16 6.18 -7.40
CA PHE A 47 5.20 5.17 -7.53
C PHE A 47 6.57 5.81 -7.68
N LYS A 48 7.49 5.44 -6.77
CA LYS A 48 8.86 5.96 -6.77
C LYS A 48 9.69 5.32 -7.90
N VAL A 49 10.51 6.13 -8.56
CA VAL A 49 11.54 5.64 -9.48
C VAL A 49 12.80 5.40 -8.65
N ALA A 50 13.01 4.15 -8.24
CA ALA A 50 14.18 3.78 -7.44
C ALA A 50 15.42 3.63 -8.34
N ASP A 51 16.55 4.16 -7.89
CA ASP A 51 17.87 3.91 -8.47
C ASP A 51 18.45 2.63 -7.87
N ASN A 52 18.10 1.51 -8.48
CA ASN A 52 18.50 0.17 -8.06
C ASN A 52 19.20 -0.58 -9.21
N GLU A 53 19.66 -1.81 -8.95
CA GLU A 53 20.34 -2.64 -9.93
C GLU A 53 19.48 -2.89 -11.19
N GLU A 54 18.17 -3.04 -11.02
CA GLU A 54 17.25 -3.18 -12.15
C GLU A 54 17.21 -1.93 -13.05
N MET A 55 17.37 -0.72 -12.45
CA MET A 55 17.46 0.53 -13.21
C MET A 55 18.74 0.58 -14.02
N LYS A 56 19.88 0.17 -13.47
CA LYS A 56 21.16 0.09 -14.20
C LYS A 56 21.08 -0.86 -15.38
N GLN A 57 20.53 -2.07 -15.16
CA GLN A 57 20.30 -3.05 -16.24
C GLN A 57 19.38 -2.48 -17.33
N MET A 58 18.36 -1.72 -16.95
CA MET A 58 17.47 -1.05 -17.90
C MET A 58 18.20 -0.01 -18.72
N ILE A 59 19.07 0.81 -18.10
CA ILE A 59 19.91 1.81 -18.78
C ILE A 59 20.83 1.13 -19.79
N GLU A 60 21.60 0.11 -19.38
CA GLU A 60 22.48 -0.66 -20.26
C GLU A 60 21.74 -1.30 -21.43
N SER A 61 20.53 -1.83 -21.18
CA SER A 61 19.68 -2.39 -22.24
C SER A 61 19.26 -1.31 -23.24
N ILE A 62 18.85 -0.14 -22.75
CA ILE A 62 18.42 0.99 -23.60
C ILE A 62 19.59 1.55 -24.41
N GLU A 63 20.78 1.65 -23.84
CA GLU A 63 22.00 2.07 -24.57
C GLU A 63 22.33 1.10 -25.71
N ARG A 64 22.15 -0.20 -25.51
CA ARG A 64 22.49 -1.23 -26.49
C ARG A 64 21.49 -1.39 -27.60
N ILE A 65 20.18 -1.41 -27.32
CA ILE A 65 19.12 -1.79 -28.26
C ILE A 65 17.96 -0.81 -28.35
N GLY A 66 18.03 0.33 -27.61
CA GLY A 66 16.95 1.31 -27.52
C GLY A 66 15.78 0.85 -26.66
N THR A 67 14.73 1.64 -26.64
CA THR A 67 13.50 1.35 -25.90
C THR A 67 12.58 0.43 -26.71
N ILE A 68 12.41 -0.83 -26.30
CA ILE A 68 11.62 -1.85 -27.03
C ILE A 68 10.12 -1.60 -26.82
N SER A 69 9.68 -1.27 -25.63
CA SER A 69 8.26 -1.06 -25.28
C SER A 69 7.92 0.42 -25.23
N PRO A 70 6.92 0.89 -25.97
CA PRO A 70 6.54 2.30 -25.93
C PRO A 70 5.94 2.68 -24.57
N ALA A 71 6.14 3.93 -24.16
CA ALA A 71 5.43 4.52 -23.02
C ALA A 71 4.01 4.90 -23.42
N LEU A 72 3.17 5.24 -22.43
CA LEU A 72 1.83 5.78 -22.65
C LEU A 72 1.77 7.21 -22.12
N ALA A 73 1.28 8.15 -22.94
CA ALA A 73 1.11 9.54 -22.56
C ALA A 73 -0.20 10.09 -23.13
N ARG A 74 -0.65 11.21 -22.58
CA ARG A 74 -1.77 12.01 -23.11
C ARG A 74 -1.31 13.41 -23.48
N PRO A 75 -1.94 14.07 -24.48
CA PRO A 75 -1.62 15.45 -24.81
C PRO A 75 -2.09 16.39 -23.70
N LEU A 76 -1.35 17.48 -23.50
CA LEU A 76 -1.73 18.59 -22.63
C LEU A 76 -2.02 19.84 -23.47
N ASP A 77 -2.82 20.78 -22.94
CA ASP A 77 -3.21 22.02 -23.60
C ASP A 77 -2.00 22.92 -23.94
N ASN A 78 -0.87 22.74 -23.27
CA ASN A 78 0.39 23.48 -23.49
C ASN A 78 1.23 22.92 -24.64
N GLY A 79 0.75 21.92 -25.38
CA GLY A 79 1.47 21.27 -26.47
C GLY A 79 2.50 20.23 -26.02
N LYS A 80 2.60 19.94 -24.72
CA LYS A 80 3.41 18.86 -24.14
C LYS A 80 2.57 17.63 -23.89
N TYR A 81 3.19 16.57 -23.37
CA TYR A 81 2.56 15.30 -23.09
C TYR A 81 2.76 14.92 -21.63
N GLU A 82 1.70 14.47 -20.98
CA GLU A 82 1.77 13.91 -19.63
C GLU A 82 1.96 12.40 -19.72
N LEU A 83 3.00 11.91 -19.07
CA LEU A 83 3.38 10.50 -19.06
C LEU A 83 2.52 9.70 -18.08
N ILE A 84 1.67 8.82 -18.59
CA ILE A 84 0.77 7.98 -17.77
C ILE A 84 1.48 6.69 -17.31
N SER A 85 2.28 6.08 -18.20
CA SER A 85 3.06 4.89 -17.89
C SER A 85 4.42 4.94 -18.58
N GLY A 86 5.46 4.45 -17.88
CA GLY A 86 6.82 4.39 -18.41
C GLY A 86 7.81 5.36 -17.77
N HIS A 87 7.53 5.89 -16.58
CA HIS A 87 8.41 6.81 -15.83
C HIS A 87 9.83 6.26 -15.63
N ARG A 88 9.99 4.96 -15.31
CA ARG A 88 11.30 4.31 -15.21
C ARG A 88 12.03 4.31 -16.56
N ARG A 89 11.30 4.04 -17.67
CA ARG A 89 11.87 4.08 -19.04
C ARG A 89 12.31 5.49 -19.42
N MET A 90 11.50 6.50 -19.11
CA MET A 90 11.88 7.90 -19.34
C MET A 90 13.14 8.28 -18.55
N ALA A 91 13.23 7.89 -17.28
CA ALA A 91 14.42 8.14 -16.46
C ALA A 91 15.65 7.42 -17.03
N ALA A 92 15.49 6.16 -17.46
CA ALA A 92 16.57 5.39 -18.06
C ALA A 92 17.01 5.95 -19.42
N CYS A 93 16.08 6.41 -20.27
CA CYS A 93 16.42 7.10 -21.53
C CYS A 93 17.21 8.39 -21.28
N LYS A 94 16.83 9.18 -20.28
CA LYS A 94 17.58 10.38 -19.87
C LYS A 94 18.99 10.03 -19.40
N ALA A 95 19.13 8.98 -18.58
CA ALA A 95 20.42 8.53 -18.09
C ALA A 95 21.32 7.96 -19.22
N ALA A 96 20.72 7.30 -20.22
CA ALA A 96 21.39 6.80 -21.41
C ALA A 96 21.72 7.88 -22.46
N GLY A 97 21.37 9.15 -22.19
CA GLY A 97 21.67 10.28 -23.10
C GLY A 97 20.85 10.31 -24.38
N LEU A 98 19.65 9.70 -24.39
CA LEU A 98 18.74 9.78 -25.53
C LEU A 98 17.92 11.07 -25.47
N ASP A 99 17.64 11.65 -26.64
CA ASP A 99 16.82 12.86 -26.76
C ASP A 99 15.32 12.55 -26.91
N THR A 100 14.97 11.35 -27.38
CA THR A 100 13.60 10.93 -27.64
C THR A 100 13.32 9.53 -27.11
N MET A 101 12.03 9.21 -26.90
CA MET A 101 11.59 7.85 -26.60
C MET A 101 10.30 7.49 -27.34
N PRO A 102 10.04 6.21 -27.66
CA PRO A 102 8.79 5.77 -28.26
C PRO A 102 7.62 5.87 -27.26
N VAL A 103 6.54 6.54 -27.68
CA VAL A 103 5.35 6.81 -26.86
C VAL A 103 4.09 6.54 -27.68
N ILE A 104 3.10 5.92 -27.08
CA ILE A 104 1.72 5.87 -27.57
C ILE A 104 1.00 7.08 -26.98
N VAL A 105 0.48 7.94 -27.81
CA VAL A 105 -0.33 9.09 -27.39
C VAL A 105 -1.80 8.73 -27.50
N ARG A 106 -2.53 8.86 -26.38
CA ARG A 106 -3.95 8.60 -26.29
C ARG A 106 -4.64 9.77 -25.61
N ASP A 107 -5.72 10.26 -26.24
CA ASP A 107 -6.60 11.22 -25.58
C ASP A 107 -7.36 10.54 -24.46
N MET A 108 -7.30 11.12 -23.26
CA MET A 108 -8.01 10.63 -22.09
C MET A 108 -8.27 11.76 -21.10
N SER A 109 -9.38 11.65 -20.38
CA SER A 109 -9.72 12.54 -19.28
C SER A 109 -8.77 12.34 -18.08
N ASP A 110 -8.80 13.27 -17.11
CA ASP A 110 -8.00 13.17 -15.89
C ASP A 110 -8.32 11.89 -15.11
N ASP A 111 -9.61 11.54 -14.97
CA ASP A 111 -10.02 10.32 -14.28
C ASP A 111 -9.54 9.05 -15.00
N GLU A 112 -9.64 9.01 -16.34
CA GLU A 112 -9.14 7.88 -17.14
C GLU A 112 -7.61 7.75 -17.04
N ALA A 113 -6.90 8.87 -17.02
CA ALA A 113 -5.46 8.90 -16.86
C ALA A 113 -5.02 8.34 -15.48
N VAL A 114 -5.70 8.76 -14.41
CA VAL A 114 -5.48 8.23 -13.04
C VAL A 114 -5.73 6.73 -12.98
N ILE A 115 -6.86 6.25 -13.51
CA ILE A 115 -7.22 4.83 -13.50
C ILE A 115 -6.18 4.03 -14.28
N THR A 116 -5.84 4.47 -15.50
CA THR A 116 -4.85 3.78 -16.35
C THR A 116 -3.47 3.75 -15.71
N MET A 117 -3.02 4.84 -15.09
CA MET A 117 -1.76 4.92 -14.37
C MET A 117 -1.73 3.96 -13.18
N ALA A 118 -2.80 3.95 -12.36
CA ALA A 118 -2.90 3.05 -11.22
C ALA A 118 -2.89 1.58 -11.66
N ASP A 119 -3.68 1.21 -12.67
CA ASP A 119 -3.76 -0.17 -13.16
C ASP A 119 -2.44 -0.67 -13.74
N ALA A 120 -1.75 0.15 -14.53
CA ALA A 120 -0.46 -0.20 -15.10
C ALA A 120 0.63 -0.47 -14.05
N ASN A 121 0.51 0.11 -12.87
CA ASN A 121 1.47 -0.04 -11.79
C ASN A 121 1.05 -1.08 -10.75
N LEU A 122 -0.25 -1.25 -10.47
CA LEU A 122 -0.76 -2.26 -9.53
C LEU A 122 -0.54 -3.71 -10.00
N GLN A 123 -0.19 -3.91 -11.28
CA GLN A 123 0.16 -5.23 -11.84
C GLN A 123 1.63 -5.62 -11.62
N ARG A 124 2.46 -4.76 -11.02
CA ARG A 124 3.86 -5.09 -10.72
C ARG A 124 3.95 -6.14 -9.61
N GLU A 125 4.96 -7.00 -9.68
CA GLU A 125 5.20 -8.05 -8.67
C GLU A 125 5.55 -7.47 -7.29
N THR A 126 6.31 -6.37 -7.26
CA THR A 126 6.75 -5.71 -6.03
C THR A 126 6.28 -4.26 -6.01
N ILE A 127 5.37 -3.96 -5.08
CA ILE A 127 4.82 -2.61 -4.86
C ILE A 127 4.91 -2.33 -3.36
N LEU A 128 5.38 -1.15 -2.99
CA LEU A 128 5.41 -0.72 -1.60
C LEU A 128 3.98 -0.53 -1.06
N PRO A 129 3.74 -0.81 0.24
CA PRO A 129 2.44 -0.57 0.86
C PRO A 129 1.94 0.86 0.69
N SER A 130 2.82 1.87 0.79
CA SER A 130 2.49 3.27 0.56
C SER A 130 2.05 3.54 -0.87
N GLU A 131 2.81 3.06 -1.86
CA GLU A 131 2.50 3.21 -3.28
C GLU A 131 1.13 2.64 -3.61
N LYS A 132 0.85 1.43 -3.10
CA LYS A 132 -0.43 0.74 -3.26
C LYS A 132 -1.57 1.51 -2.60
N ALA A 133 -1.33 2.07 -1.42
CA ALA A 133 -2.29 2.88 -0.68
C ALA A 133 -2.71 4.14 -1.45
N PHE A 134 -1.75 4.90 -1.96
CA PHE A 134 -2.03 6.11 -2.75
C PHE A 134 -2.65 5.78 -4.10
N ALA A 135 -2.20 4.73 -4.80
CA ALA A 135 -2.78 4.30 -6.07
C ALA A 135 -4.26 3.91 -5.91
N TYR A 136 -4.60 3.14 -4.88
CA TYR A 136 -5.99 2.80 -4.59
C TYR A 136 -6.84 4.02 -4.21
N LYS A 137 -6.28 4.96 -3.44
CA LYS A 137 -6.98 6.20 -3.08
C LYS A 137 -7.31 7.00 -4.33
N MET A 138 -6.33 7.26 -5.18
CA MET A 138 -6.51 8.01 -6.43
C MET A 138 -7.50 7.33 -7.36
N LYS A 139 -7.37 6.02 -7.58
CA LYS A 139 -8.30 5.25 -8.43
C LYS A 139 -9.73 5.28 -7.89
N LEU A 140 -9.92 5.13 -6.57
CA LEU A 140 -11.24 5.20 -5.95
C LEU A 140 -11.87 6.59 -6.11
N GLU A 141 -11.10 7.66 -6.00
CA GLU A 141 -11.55 9.03 -6.20
C GLU A 141 -11.97 9.27 -7.66
N ALA A 142 -11.15 8.85 -8.64
CA ALA A 142 -11.46 8.92 -10.06
C ALA A 142 -12.75 8.16 -10.42
N LEU A 143 -12.92 6.94 -9.94
CA LEU A 143 -14.14 6.14 -10.13
C LEU A 143 -15.38 6.81 -9.54
N LYS A 144 -15.26 7.48 -8.39
CA LYS A 144 -16.38 8.25 -7.81
C LYS A 144 -16.75 9.48 -8.65
N HIS A 145 -15.78 10.15 -9.28
CA HIS A 145 -16.05 11.27 -10.17
C HIS A 145 -16.82 10.79 -11.41
N GLN A 146 -16.41 9.71 -12.03
CA GLN A 146 -17.12 9.11 -13.16
C GLN A 146 -18.53 8.65 -12.81
N GLY A 147 -18.74 8.07 -11.62
CA GLY A 147 -20.07 7.64 -11.14
C GLY A 147 -21.03 8.78 -10.82
N ARG A 148 -20.56 10.01 -10.59
CA ARG A 148 -21.40 11.19 -10.42
C ARG A 148 -22.00 11.70 -11.73
N THR A 149 -21.36 11.43 -12.86
CA THR A 149 -21.86 11.74 -14.20
C THR A 149 -22.87 10.70 -14.69
N SER A 150 -22.81 9.47 -14.21
CA SER A 150 -23.79 8.42 -14.50
C SER A 150 -24.58 8.10 -13.22
N ARG A 151 -25.89 8.37 -13.25
CA ARG A 151 -26.86 8.30 -12.12
C ARG A 151 -27.10 6.90 -11.53
N GLN A 152 -26.05 6.12 -11.28
CA GLN A 152 -26.15 4.86 -10.53
C GLN A 152 -25.40 4.98 -9.20
N VAL A 153 -26.18 5.08 -8.12
CA VAL A 153 -25.71 5.11 -6.74
C VAL A 153 -25.19 3.73 -6.38
N VAL A 154 -23.91 3.55 -6.50
CA VAL A 154 -23.21 2.37 -5.95
C VAL A 154 -22.86 2.66 -4.48
N GLY A 155 -23.20 1.77 -3.57
CA GLY A 155 -22.90 1.91 -2.14
C GLY A 155 -21.40 1.96 -1.86
N LYS A 156 -21.00 2.50 -0.68
CA LYS A 156 -19.58 2.71 -0.32
C LYS A 156 -18.70 1.45 -0.39
N SER A 157 -19.27 0.25 -0.16
CA SER A 157 -18.55 -1.02 -0.23
C SER A 157 -18.35 -1.52 -1.67
N GLU A 158 -19.35 -1.31 -2.54
CA GLU A 158 -19.30 -1.73 -3.93
C GLU A 158 -18.26 -0.95 -4.75
N SER A 159 -18.05 0.34 -4.43
CA SER A 159 -17.02 1.15 -5.09
C SER A 159 -15.59 0.66 -4.79
N ALA A 160 -15.33 0.15 -3.60
CA ALA A 160 -14.02 -0.37 -3.24
C ALA A 160 -13.72 -1.72 -3.88
N ASP A 161 -14.75 -2.56 -4.10
CA ASP A 161 -14.62 -3.84 -4.79
C ASP A 161 -14.32 -3.65 -6.30
N MET A 162 -14.68 -2.49 -6.87
CA MET A 162 -14.36 -2.15 -8.27
C MET A 162 -12.93 -1.65 -8.47
N VAL A 163 -12.20 -1.34 -7.40
CA VAL A 163 -10.83 -0.77 -7.49
C VAL A 163 -9.79 -1.83 -7.84
N SER A 164 -10.00 -3.08 -7.43
CA SER A 164 -9.04 -4.17 -7.63
C SER A 164 -9.75 -5.48 -7.95
N ASP A 165 -9.24 -6.18 -8.95
CA ASP A 165 -9.69 -7.54 -9.31
C ASP A 165 -9.07 -8.62 -8.42
N THR A 166 -7.98 -8.31 -7.72
CA THR A 166 -7.19 -9.27 -6.93
C THR A 166 -7.43 -9.16 -5.42
N GLU A 167 -7.90 -8.01 -4.94
CA GLU A 167 -8.09 -7.75 -3.52
C GLU A 167 -9.54 -7.38 -3.20
N SER A 168 -10.03 -7.84 -2.05
CA SER A 168 -11.36 -7.47 -1.58
C SER A 168 -11.45 -5.98 -1.26
N GLY A 169 -12.62 -5.36 -1.43
CA GLY A 169 -12.85 -3.95 -1.10
C GLY A 169 -12.47 -3.61 0.35
N ARG A 170 -12.60 -4.57 1.29
CA ARG A 170 -12.13 -4.39 2.67
C ARG A 170 -10.61 -4.24 2.72
N GLN A 171 -9.86 -5.02 1.96
CA GLN A 171 -8.39 -4.92 1.90
C GLN A 171 -7.97 -3.61 1.23
N VAL A 172 -8.64 -3.22 0.14
CA VAL A 172 -8.44 -1.92 -0.52
C VAL A 172 -8.62 -0.76 0.47
N GLN A 173 -9.70 -0.77 1.28
CA GLN A 173 -9.92 0.25 2.32
C GLN A 173 -8.82 0.28 3.37
N ARG A 174 -8.25 -0.86 3.73
CA ARG A 174 -7.12 -0.94 4.68
C ARG A 174 -5.85 -0.34 4.09
N PHE A 175 -5.57 -0.58 2.80
CA PHE A 175 -4.47 0.11 2.12
C PHE A 175 -4.69 1.62 2.09
N ILE A 176 -5.87 2.08 1.64
CA ILE A 176 -6.19 3.51 1.60
C ILE A 176 -6.01 4.14 2.98
N ARG A 177 -6.36 3.43 4.05
CA ARG A 177 -6.20 3.94 5.40
C ARG A 177 -4.76 4.29 5.77
N LEU A 178 -3.74 3.60 5.19
CA LEU A 178 -2.33 3.93 5.41
C LEU A 178 -1.96 5.35 4.95
N THR A 179 -2.71 5.95 4.01
CA THR A 179 -2.45 7.33 3.58
C THR A 179 -2.66 8.37 4.68
N GLU A 180 -3.28 7.95 5.79
CA GLU A 180 -3.50 8.80 6.97
C GLU A 180 -2.32 8.74 7.97
N LEU A 181 -1.29 7.92 7.72
CA LEU A 181 -0.07 7.97 8.51
C LEU A 181 0.77 9.21 8.18
N ILE A 182 1.55 9.69 9.16
CA ILE A 182 2.60 10.67 8.88
C ILE A 182 3.71 10.00 8.04
N PRO A 183 4.41 10.76 7.18
CA PRO A 183 5.40 10.17 6.26
C PRO A 183 6.43 9.26 6.91
N PRO A 184 7.05 9.58 8.08
CA PRO A 184 8.03 8.69 8.70
C PRO A 184 7.45 7.34 9.14
N LEU A 185 6.24 7.31 9.71
CA LEU A 185 5.58 6.04 10.08
C LEU A 185 5.19 5.21 8.85
N LEU A 186 4.77 5.87 7.78
CA LEU A 186 4.47 5.20 6.52
C LEU A 186 5.72 4.58 5.89
N GLU A 187 6.85 5.27 5.96
CA GLU A 187 8.15 4.77 5.52
C GLU A 187 8.59 3.54 6.33
N MET A 188 8.38 3.55 7.65
CA MET A 188 8.63 2.37 8.49
C MET A 188 7.77 1.17 8.11
N VAL A 189 6.56 1.38 7.56
CA VAL A 189 5.72 0.30 7.02
C VAL A 189 6.31 -0.22 5.71
N ASP A 190 6.79 0.65 4.83
CA ASP A 190 7.44 0.28 3.57
C ASP A 190 8.73 -0.51 3.81
N GLU A 191 9.51 -0.13 4.81
CA GLU A 191 10.74 -0.81 5.24
C GLU A 191 10.48 -2.09 6.06
N LYS A 192 9.22 -2.44 6.30
CA LYS A 192 8.79 -3.60 7.11
C LYS A 192 9.24 -3.54 8.58
N LYS A 193 9.66 -2.37 9.08
CA LYS A 193 9.92 -2.13 10.52
C LYS A 193 8.60 -2.18 11.31
N ILE A 194 7.53 -1.66 10.72
CA ILE A 194 6.16 -1.77 11.23
C ILE A 194 5.37 -2.67 10.29
N ALA A 195 4.72 -3.72 10.82
CA ALA A 195 3.88 -4.60 10.01
C ALA A 195 2.64 -3.86 9.49
N PHE A 196 2.18 -4.21 8.28
CA PHE A 196 1.02 -3.61 7.62
C PHE A 196 -0.21 -3.47 8.55
N ASN A 197 -0.55 -4.54 9.27
CA ASN A 197 -1.72 -4.54 10.17
C ASN A 197 -1.57 -3.53 11.31
N ILE A 198 -0.36 -3.35 11.82
CA ILE A 198 -0.05 -2.38 12.86
C ILE A 198 -0.17 -0.97 12.29
N GLY A 199 0.41 -0.69 11.11
CA GLY A 199 0.28 0.58 10.43
C GLY A 199 -1.18 0.98 10.20
N VAL A 200 -2.05 0.04 9.82
CA VAL A 200 -3.50 0.29 9.67
C VAL A 200 -4.14 0.71 10.99
N GLU A 201 -3.80 0.09 12.12
CA GLU A 201 -4.34 0.49 13.43
C GLU A 201 -3.82 1.87 13.87
N LEU A 202 -2.52 2.14 13.65
CA LEU A 202 -1.89 3.43 13.96
C LEU A 202 -2.43 4.58 13.12
N SER A 203 -2.89 4.32 11.90
CA SER A 203 -3.48 5.35 11.04
C SER A 203 -4.78 5.96 11.58
N TYR A 204 -5.35 5.40 12.64
CA TYR A 204 -6.53 5.96 13.33
C TYR A 204 -6.17 6.98 14.41
N LEU A 205 -4.90 7.10 14.78
CA LEU A 205 -4.40 8.10 15.71
C LEU A 205 -4.43 9.50 15.08
N GLU A 206 -4.55 10.53 15.89
CA GLU A 206 -4.39 11.91 15.44
C GLU A 206 -2.94 12.18 15.02
N LYS A 207 -2.71 13.21 14.20
CA LYS A 207 -1.36 13.50 13.69
C LYS A 207 -0.36 13.86 14.78
N SER A 208 -0.81 14.56 15.84
CA SER A 208 -0.03 14.84 17.05
C SER A 208 0.38 13.55 17.76
N GLU A 209 -0.58 12.66 18.02
CA GLU A 209 -0.35 11.36 18.67
C GLU A 209 0.59 10.45 17.86
N GLN A 210 0.51 10.51 16.52
CA GLN A 210 1.45 9.81 15.64
C GLN A 210 2.86 10.36 15.76
N THR A 211 3.02 11.68 15.96
CA THR A 211 4.32 12.31 16.19
C THR A 211 4.90 11.90 17.56
N ASP A 212 4.08 11.93 18.61
CA ASP A 212 4.48 11.48 19.95
C ASP A 212 4.89 10.00 19.96
N LEU A 213 4.17 9.17 19.20
CA LEU A 213 4.52 7.76 19.01
C LEU A 213 5.85 7.60 18.26
N LEU A 214 6.10 8.40 17.21
CA LEU A 214 7.37 8.35 16.48
C LEU A 214 8.54 8.70 17.39
N GLU A 215 8.43 9.77 18.18
CA GLU A 215 9.45 10.16 19.18
C GLU A 215 9.71 9.04 20.18
N THR A 216 8.64 8.36 20.65
CA THR A 216 8.76 7.22 21.57
C THR A 216 9.44 6.01 20.90
N ILE A 217 9.15 5.72 19.60
CA ILE A 217 9.81 4.66 18.84
C ILE A 217 11.31 4.94 18.71
N GLU A 218 11.68 6.18 18.44
CA GLU A 218 13.08 6.58 18.27
C GLU A 218 13.85 6.58 19.60
N SER A 219 13.22 6.98 20.71
CA SER A 219 13.87 6.99 22.03
C SER A 219 14.07 5.59 22.60
N GLU A 220 13.10 4.70 22.44
CA GLU A 220 13.09 3.37 23.03
C GLU A 220 13.62 2.28 22.06
N ASP A 221 13.97 2.65 20.83
CA ASP A 221 14.40 1.72 19.75
C ASP A 221 13.47 0.50 19.63
N CYS A 222 12.18 0.73 19.73
CA CYS A 222 11.18 -0.34 19.69
C CYS A 222 9.94 0.08 18.90
N THR A 223 9.35 -0.88 18.16
CA THR A 223 8.09 -0.67 17.43
C THR A 223 6.91 -1.31 18.17
N PRO A 224 5.69 -0.74 18.08
CA PRO A 224 4.53 -1.27 18.77
C PRO A 224 4.12 -2.65 18.24
N SER A 225 3.60 -3.49 19.12
CA SER A 225 2.89 -4.72 18.76
C SER A 225 1.46 -4.41 18.29
N LEU A 226 0.80 -5.38 17.63
CA LEU A 226 -0.58 -5.21 17.20
C LEU A 226 -1.54 -4.91 18.37
N SER A 227 -1.34 -5.57 19.52
CA SER A 227 -2.16 -5.33 20.72
C SER A 227 -1.96 -3.94 21.30
N GLN A 228 -0.73 -3.44 21.31
CA GLN A 228 -0.41 -2.07 21.73
C GLN A 228 -1.04 -1.04 20.79
N ALA A 229 -0.91 -1.22 19.46
CA ALA A 229 -1.52 -0.35 18.46
C ALA A 229 -3.05 -0.29 18.57
N GLN A 230 -3.71 -1.44 18.79
CA GLN A 230 -5.16 -1.51 19.00
C GLN A 230 -5.60 -0.81 20.29
N ARG A 231 -4.79 -0.88 21.34
CA ARG A 231 -5.04 -0.19 22.60
C ARG A 231 -4.88 1.32 22.45
N MET A 232 -3.80 1.78 21.79
CA MET A 232 -3.59 3.20 21.47
C MET A 232 -4.75 3.76 20.64
N LYS A 233 -5.18 3.04 19.60
CA LYS A 233 -6.34 3.42 18.79
C LYS A 233 -7.61 3.63 19.65
N LYS A 234 -7.90 2.73 20.58
CA LYS A 234 -9.08 2.87 21.47
C LYS A 234 -8.97 4.11 22.35
N LEU A 235 -7.79 4.35 22.93
CA LEU A 235 -7.54 5.50 23.78
C LEU A 235 -7.57 6.81 22.98
N SER A 236 -7.05 6.85 21.77
CA SER A 236 -7.17 7.97 20.85
C SER A 236 -8.64 8.28 20.54
N GLN A 237 -9.46 7.27 20.27
CA GLN A 237 -10.90 7.42 20.01
C GLN A 237 -11.69 7.91 21.23
N SER A 238 -11.23 7.65 22.46
CA SER A 238 -11.82 8.19 23.70
C SER A 238 -11.22 9.54 24.10
N GLY A 239 -10.19 10.03 23.42
CA GLY A 239 -9.50 11.28 23.78
C GLY A 239 -8.61 11.15 25.03
N GLU A 240 -8.22 9.92 25.39
CA GLU A 240 -7.43 9.63 26.58
C GLU A 240 -5.97 9.29 26.25
N LEU A 241 -5.56 9.34 24.98
CA LEU A 241 -4.20 9.04 24.56
C LEU A 241 -3.31 10.27 24.73
N SER A 242 -2.33 10.18 25.60
CA SER A 242 -1.28 11.20 25.81
C SER A 242 0.09 10.59 25.57
N ILE A 243 1.13 11.42 25.45
CA ILE A 243 2.51 10.99 25.29
C ILE A 243 2.96 10.06 26.43
N ASP A 244 2.58 10.36 27.69
CA ASP A 244 2.92 9.51 28.83
C ASP A 244 2.27 8.12 28.71
N VAL A 245 1.00 8.08 28.26
CA VAL A 245 0.28 6.80 28.03
C VAL A 245 0.88 6.02 26.86
N ILE A 246 1.32 6.69 25.80
CA ILE A 246 2.05 6.07 24.69
C ILE A 246 3.33 5.43 25.20
N PHE A 247 4.13 6.17 25.99
CA PHE A 247 5.37 5.68 26.59
C PHE A 247 5.12 4.46 27.48
N ASP A 248 4.14 4.53 28.39
CA ASP A 248 3.77 3.41 29.26
C ASP A 248 3.40 2.16 28.46
N ILE A 249 2.60 2.31 27.41
CA ILE A 249 2.20 1.19 26.54
C ILE A 249 3.41 0.62 25.79
N MET A 250 4.33 1.46 25.32
CA MET A 250 5.48 1.03 24.53
C MET A 250 6.53 0.31 25.38
N THR A 251 6.70 0.71 26.65
CA THR A 251 7.65 0.12 27.61
C THR A 251 7.12 -1.13 28.32
N GLU A 252 5.80 -1.43 28.20
CA GLU A 252 5.24 -2.69 28.72
C GLU A 252 5.93 -3.92 28.11
N GLU A 253 6.23 -4.94 28.91
CA GLU A 253 6.71 -6.23 28.42
C GLU A 253 5.76 -6.84 27.38
N LYS A 254 6.24 -7.00 26.15
CA LYS A 254 5.45 -7.61 25.09
C LYS A 254 5.12 -9.05 25.43
N ALA A 255 3.88 -9.46 25.16
CA ALA A 255 3.42 -10.83 25.45
C ALA A 255 4.30 -11.95 24.83
N ASN A 256 5.05 -11.63 23.76
CA ASN A 256 5.99 -12.53 23.10
C ASN A 256 7.35 -12.63 23.81
N GLN A 257 7.68 -11.68 24.70
CA GLN A 257 8.93 -11.66 25.47
C GLN A 257 8.81 -12.42 26.81
N LYS A 258 7.58 -12.75 27.23
CA LYS A 258 7.37 -13.60 28.40
C LYS A 258 7.84 -15.01 28.09
N GLU A 259 8.83 -15.49 28.85
CA GLU A 259 9.25 -16.89 28.76
C GLU A 259 8.04 -17.80 28.97
N LYS A 260 7.70 -18.59 27.96
CA LYS A 260 6.63 -19.58 28.03
C LYS A 260 7.23 -20.96 27.91
N ILE A 261 7.11 -21.76 28.96
CA ILE A 261 7.40 -23.17 28.86
C ILE A 261 6.17 -23.88 28.32
N GLN A 262 6.29 -24.42 27.13
CA GLN A 262 5.22 -25.19 26.49
C GLN A 262 5.56 -26.67 26.49
N PHE A 263 4.66 -27.47 27.00
CA PHE A 263 4.75 -28.92 26.93
C PHE A 263 3.81 -29.44 25.85
N LYS A 264 4.24 -30.45 25.11
CA LYS A 264 3.31 -31.16 24.21
C LYS A 264 2.24 -31.84 25.04
N VAL A 265 0.99 -31.62 24.72
CA VAL A 265 -0.16 -32.18 25.45
C VAL A 265 -0.05 -33.70 25.59
N ASP A 266 0.41 -34.40 24.56
CA ASP A 266 0.54 -35.85 24.55
C ASP A 266 1.60 -36.35 25.56
N ASP A 267 2.67 -35.58 25.77
CA ASP A 267 3.74 -35.94 26.73
C ASP A 267 3.28 -35.84 28.19
N ILE A 268 2.36 -34.94 28.46
CA ILE A 268 1.81 -34.71 29.79
C ILE A 268 0.59 -35.57 30.03
N ARG A 269 -0.26 -35.76 29.05
CA ARG A 269 -1.57 -36.44 29.19
C ARG A 269 -1.49 -37.86 29.67
N LYS A 270 -0.36 -38.56 29.42
CA LYS A 270 -0.10 -39.92 29.94
C LYS A 270 -0.05 -40.01 31.46
N TYR A 271 0.20 -38.89 32.15
CA TYR A 271 0.26 -38.83 33.62
C TYR A 271 -1.05 -38.43 34.28
N PHE A 272 -2.09 -38.12 33.48
CA PHE A 272 -3.39 -37.65 33.97
C PHE A 272 -4.53 -38.57 33.50
N SER A 273 -5.65 -38.51 34.21
CA SER A 273 -6.84 -39.26 33.80
C SER A 273 -7.40 -38.71 32.49
N LYS A 274 -8.10 -39.57 31.70
CA LYS A 274 -8.70 -39.18 30.41
C LYS A 274 -9.65 -37.98 30.49
N ASN A 275 -10.25 -37.75 31.66
CA ASN A 275 -11.22 -36.69 31.89
C ASN A 275 -10.67 -35.43 32.52
N SER A 276 -9.33 -35.33 32.72
CA SER A 276 -8.72 -34.14 33.31
C SER A 276 -8.77 -32.98 32.34
N THR A 277 -9.25 -31.82 32.81
CA THR A 277 -9.22 -30.58 32.04
C THR A 277 -7.81 -29.97 32.02
N PRO A 278 -7.45 -29.16 31.01
CA PRO A 278 -6.14 -28.49 30.95
C PRO A 278 -5.83 -27.69 32.23
N LYS A 279 -6.80 -27.01 32.80
CA LYS A 279 -6.64 -26.25 34.05
C LYS A 279 -6.33 -27.14 35.23
N GLN A 280 -6.99 -28.28 35.36
CA GLN A 280 -6.71 -29.26 36.41
C GLN A 280 -5.32 -29.87 36.28
N MET A 281 -4.84 -30.11 35.06
CA MET A 281 -3.48 -30.56 34.79
C MET A 281 -2.44 -29.52 35.23
N GLU A 282 -2.68 -28.24 34.89
CA GLU A 282 -1.82 -27.13 35.30
C GLU A 282 -1.73 -26.97 36.82
N ASP A 283 -2.86 -27.00 37.53
CA ASP A 283 -2.93 -26.90 38.99
C ASP A 283 -2.16 -28.02 39.66
N ILE A 284 -2.24 -29.26 39.17
CA ILE A 284 -1.50 -30.40 39.71
C ILE A 284 -0.01 -30.27 39.43
N ILE A 285 0.41 -29.83 38.24
CA ILE A 285 1.81 -29.61 37.92
C ILE A 285 2.42 -28.55 38.84
N LEU A 286 1.73 -27.42 39.00
CA LEU A 286 2.20 -26.34 39.90
C LEU A 286 2.32 -26.84 41.35
N LYS A 287 1.39 -27.67 41.84
CA LYS A 287 1.46 -28.27 43.18
C LYS A 287 2.66 -29.17 43.34
N LEU A 288 2.91 -30.04 42.37
CA LEU A 288 4.06 -30.96 42.40
C LEU A 288 5.40 -30.19 42.32
N LEU A 289 5.49 -29.13 41.53
CA LEU A 289 6.69 -28.30 41.46
C LEU A 289 6.96 -27.54 42.76
N ASN A 290 5.91 -27.04 43.43
CA ASN A 290 6.05 -26.42 44.75
C ASN A 290 6.50 -27.42 45.83
N GLU A 291 5.99 -28.65 45.81
CA GLU A 291 6.45 -29.72 46.73
C GLU A 291 7.91 -30.11 46.48
N TYR A 292 8.29 -30.20 45.16
CA TYR A 292 9.66 -30.49 44.77
C TYR A 292 10.63 -29.36 45.21
N HIS A 293 10.26 -28.10 45.04
CA HIS A 293 11.05 -26.96 45.47
C HIS A 293 11.28 -26.96 47.01
N ARG A 294 10.20 -27.17 47.79
CA ARG A 294 10.31 -27.29 49.25
C ARG A 294 11.22 -28.43 49.68
N ARG A 295 11.24 -29.54 48.94
CA ARG A 295 12.12 -30.69 49.21
C ARG A 295 13.58 -30.33 48.93
N LEU A 296 13.87 -29.61 47.86
CA LEU A 296 15.21 -29.13 47.54
C LEU A 296 15.73 -28.12 48.57
N GLU A 297 14.90 -27.21 49.03
CA GLU A 297 15.27 -26.27 50.09
C GLU A 297 15.62 -26.97 51.41
N ARG A 298 14.86 -28.01 51.82
CA ARG A 298 15.17 -28.81 52.98
C ARG A 298 16.49 -29.57 52.82
N GLN A 299 16.79 -30.09 51.64
CA GLN A 299 18.05 -30.77 51.36
C GLN A 299 19.24 -29.79 51.37
N LYS A 300 19.09 -28.57 50.87
CA LYS A 300 20.11 -27.52 50.94
C LYS A 300 20.41 -27.15 52.38
N LYS A 301 19.39 -26.86 53.20
CA LYS A 301 19.56 -26.54 54.62
C LYS A 301 20.28 -27.67 55.38
N SER A 302 19.93 -28.91 55.14
CA SER A 302 20.58 -30.08 55.79
C SER A 302 22.02 -30.33 55.30
N ARG A 303 22.45 -29.75 54.18
CA ARG A 303 23.84 -29.75 53.71
C ARG A 303 24.67 -28.63 54.31
N ASP A 304 24.08 -27.46 54.52
CA ASP A 304 24.74 -26.29 55.10
C ASP A 304 24.87 -26.38 56.61
N GLU A 305 24.18 -27.31 57.28
CA GLU A 305 24.25 -27.63 58.69
C GLU A 305 25.25 -28.76 58.99
N ARG A 306 25.94 -29.32 57.99
CA ARG A 306 27.00 -30.33 58.13
C ARG A 306 28.39 -29.77 57.79
#